data_8e8cd317456aa374ba8f5b91bb0c2498
#
_entry.id   8e8cd317456aa374ba8f5b91bb0c2498
#
_cell.length_a   1.000
_cell.length_b   1.000
_cell.length_c   1.000
_cell.angle_alpha   90.00
_cell.angle_beta   90.00
_cell.angle_gamma   90.00
#
_symmetry.space_group_name_H-M   'P 1'
#
loop_
_entity.id
_entity.type
_entity.pdbx_description
1 polymer ?
#
loop_
_entity_poly.entity_id
_entity_poly.type
_entity_poly.pdbx_seq_one_letter_code
_entity_poly.pdbx_strand_id
1 'polypeptide(L)'
;MILSGFSAFSRAVAVATVLAFGTVLAQPAVARDAPESFADLVDKLLPTVVNITTTQNVAQQGPRLGDLPQLPPGSPFEELFKEFFDRKGGEQQQRRGTSLGSGFIIDGDGYIITNNHVIQGAEDIKVILRDDTELKAKLIGSDSRVDIAVLKVEPPNKKPLPAAKFGDSDKSRVGDWVIAIGNPFGLGHSVTAGIISARGRALR
;
A
#
# COMPACT_ATOMS: atom_id res chain seq x y z
N MET A 1 67.02 -34.15 -41.32
CA MET A 1 66.72 -33.49 -40.02
C MET A 1 66.05 -32.15 -40.24
N ILE A 2 64.81 -32.14 -40.79
CA ILE A 2 64.00 -30.96 -41.01
C ILE A 2 62.49 -31.35 -40.95
N LEU A 3 61.97 -31.69 -39.79
CA LEU A 3 60.52 -31.97 -39.64
C LEU A 3 59.95 -31.66 -38.23
N SER A 4 60.72 -31.01 -37.34
CA SER A 4 60.21 -30.72 -35.97
C SER A 4 59.77 -29.25 -35.73
N GLY A 5 59.95 -28.32 -36.71
CA GLY A 5 59.65 -26.90 -36.52
C GLY A 5 58.16 -26.51 -36.84
N PHE A 6 57.46 -27.31 -37.64
CA PHE A 6 56.09 -26.96 -38.12
C PHE A 6 54.99 -27.16 -37.04
N SER A 7 55.18 -28.08 -36.08
CA SER A 7 54.14 -28.39 -35.09
C SER A 7 54.00 -27.36 -33.96
N ALA A 8 55.09 -26.69 -33.60
CA ALA A 8 55.09 -25.69 -32.53
C ALA A 8 54.45 -24.35 -33.00
N PHE A 9 54.73 -23.94 -34.21
CA PHE A 9 54.19 -22.72 -34.80
C PHE A 9 52.65 -22.82 -35.04
N SER A 10 52.19 -23.97 -35.54
CA SER A 10 50.73 -24.20 -35.73
C SER A 10 49.98 -24.24 -34.40
N ARG A 11 50.56 -24.79 -33.35
CA ARG A 11 49.95 -24.81 -32.01
C ARG A 11 49.88 -23.42 -31.38
N ALA A 12 50.93 -22.61 -31.55
CA ALA A 12 50.98 -21.24 -31.06
C ALA A 12 49.93 -20.33 -31.75
N VAL A 13 49.79 -20.47 -33.08
CA VAL A 13 48.75 -19.74 -33.84
C VAL A 13 47.35 -20.19 -33.46
N ALA A 14 47.09 -21.46 -33.27
CA ALA A 14 45.79 -21.99 -32.87
C ALA A 14 45.38 -21.49 -31.45
N VAL A 15 46.32 -21.47 -30.49
CA VAL A 15 46.07 -20.95 -29.13
C VAL A 15 45.86 -19.45 -29.12
N ALA A 16 46.59 -18.68 -29.94
CA ALA A 16 46.44 -17.24 -30.07
C ALA A 16 45.06 -16.88 -30.68
N THR A 17 44.58 -17.68 -31.67
CA THR A 17 43.27 -17.47 -32.29
C THR A 17 42.14 -17.78 -31.34
N VAL A 18 42.23 -18.84 -30.52
CA VAL A 18 41.23 -19.18 -29.49
C VAL A 18 41.15 -18.11 -28.40
N LEU A 19 42.30 -17.57 -27.95
CA LEU A 19 42.32 -16.48 -26.99
C LEU A 19 41.78 -15.18 -27.55
N ALA A 20 42.03 -14.85 -28.82
CA ALA A 20 41.49 -13.66 -29.48
C ALA A 20 39.98 -13.76 -29.71
N PHE A 21 39.45 -14.95 -30.02
CA PHE A 21 37.98 -15.17 -30.17
C PHE A 21 37.24 -15.19 -28.84
N GLY A 22 37.90 -15.65 -27.75
CA GLY A 22 37.32 -15.67 -26.42
C GLY A 22 37.08 -14.28 -25.82
N THR A 23 37.86 -13.27 -26.19
CA THR A 23 37.77 -11.90 -25.69
C THR A 23 36.68 -11.07 -26.40
N VAL A 24 36.24 -11.49 -27.60
CA VAL A 24 35.23 -10.75 -28.38
C VAL A 24 33.78 -11.03 -27.87
N LEU A 25 33.57 -12.13 -27.12
CA LEU A 25 32.23 -12.53 -26.67
C LEU A 25 31.87 -12.03 -25.26
N ALA A 26 32.79 -11.42 -24.52
CA ALA A 26 32.51 -10.77 -23.24
C ALA A 26 31.96 -9.35 -23.51
N GLN A 27 30.74 -9.27 -24.01
CA GLN A 27 30.01 -7.98 -23.95
C GLN A 27 29.77 -7.66 -22.46
N PRO A 28 30.18 -6.50 -21.95
CA PRO A 28 29.80 -6.10 -20.62
C PRO A 28 28.28 -6.09 -20.56
N ALA A 29 27.69 -6.88 -19.67
CA ALA A 29 26.29 -6.77 -19.36
C ALA A 29 26.09 -5.35 -18.81
N VAL A 30 25.57 -4.44 -19.62
CA VAL A 30 25.15 -3.12 -19.18
C VAL A 30 23.88 -3.36 -18.33
N ALA A 31 24.09 -3.59 -17.04
CA ALA A 31 22.98 -3.49 -16.08
C ALA A 31 22.44 -2.07 -16.19
N ARG A 32 21.13 -1.92 -16.42
CA ARG A 32 20.50 -0.62 -16.30
C ARG A 32 20.68 -0.20 -14.86
N ASP A 33 21.37 0.90 -14.64
CA ASP A 33 21.57 1.45 -13.31
C ASP A 33 20.23 1.71 -12.64
N ALA A 34 20.14 1.39 -11.35
CA ALA A 34 19.01 1.83 -10.53
C ALA A 34 18.94 3.36 -10.58
N PRO A 35 17.76 3.97 -10.51
CA PRO A 35 17.65 5.42 -10.39
C PRO A 35 18.49 5.91 -9.20
N GLU A 36 19.29 6.96 -9.39
CA GLU A 36 20.11 7.52 -8.31
C GLU A 36 19.26 7.97 -7.12
N SER A 37 18.06 8.47 -7.38
CA SER A 37 17.12 8.90 -6.37
C SER A 37 15.69 8.89 -6.91
N PHE A 38 14.72 8.67 -6.01
CA PHE A 38 13.29 8.87 -6.27
C PHE A 38 12.77 10.20 -5.67
N ALA A 39 13.63 11.02 -5.03
CA ALA A 39 13.20 12.18 -4.26
C ALA A 39 12.35 13.16 -5.08
N ASP A 40 12.81 13.55 -6.27
CA ASP A 40 12.09 14.50 -7.13
C ASP A 40 10.71 13.98 -7.58
N LEU A 41 10.61 12.67 -7.79
CA LEU A 41 9.34 12.02 -8.14
C LEU A 41 8.41 11.98 -6.93
N VAL A 42 8.93 11.63 -5.78
CA VAL A 42 8.21 11.59 -4.51
C VAL A 42 7.67 12.97 -4.16
N ASP A 43 8.47 14.01 -4.24
CA ASP A 43 8.05 15.39 -3.96
C ASP A 43 6.89 15.87 -4.84
N LYS A 44 6.84 15.41 -6.09
CA LYS A 44 5.75 15.71 -7.02
C LYS A 44 4.48 14.93 -6.71
N LEU A 45 4.60 13.68 -6.22
CA LEU A 45 3.47 12.79 -5.98
C LEU A 45 2.89 12.89 -4.56
N LEU A 46 3.72 13.17 -3.56
CA LEU A 46 3.27 13.28 -2.16
C LEU A 46 2.05 14.18 -1.96
N PRO A 47 1.93 15.36 -2.62
CA PRO A 47 0.75 16.20 -2.45
C PRO A 47 -0.55 15.59 -2.96
N THR A 48 -0.47 14.56 -3.81
CA THR A 48 -1.64 13.86 -4.35
C THR A 48 -2.11 12.73 -3.44
N VAL A 49 -1.30 12.30 -2.47
CA VAL A 49 -1.62 11.23 -1.53
C VAL A 49 -2.26 11.80 -0.27
N VAL A 50 -3.33 11.19 0.16
CA VAL A 50 -4.13 11.63 1.31
C VAL A 50 -4.31 10.52 2.33
N ASN A 51 -4.55 10.91 3.58
CA ASN A 51 -4.98 10.00 4.61
C ASN A 51 -6.50 9.97 4.67
N ILE A 52 -7.04 8.81 4.95
CA ILE A 52 -8.48 8.62 5.12
C ILE A 52 -8.72 8.10 6.53
N THR A 53 -9.55 8.82 7.26
CA THR A 53 -10.00 8.42 8.59
C THR A 53 -11.50 8.18 8.53
N THR A 54 -11.94 7.04 9.02
CA THR A 54 -13.36 6.72 9.10
C THR A 54 -13.76 6.47 10.54
N THR A 55 -15.00 6.82 10.84
CA THR A 55 -15.61 6.53 12.13
C THR A 55 -16.76 5.57 11.90
N GLN A 56 -16.78 4.48 12.67
CA GLN A 56 -17.83 3.47 12.64
C GLN A 56 -18.45 3.35 14.03
N ASN A 57 -19.75 3.24 14.11
CA ASN A 57 -20.41 2.81 15.34
C ASN A 57 -20.25 1.29 15.44
N VAL A 58 -19.25 0.84 16.15
CA VAL A 58 -19.13 -0.57 16.49
C VAL A 58 -20.15 -0.83 17.60
N ALA A 59 -21.34 -1.31 17.24
CA ALA A 59 -22.22 -1.93 18.20
C ALA A 59 -21.48 -3.16 18.76
N GLN A 60 -20.81 -3.01 19.89
CA GLN A 60 -20.29 -4.17 20.60
C GLN A 60 -21.51 -5.01 20.99
N GLN A 61 -21.64 -6.16 20.36
CA GLN A 61 -22.31 -7.27 21.00
C GLN A 61 -21.40 -7.66 22.19
N GLY A 62 -21.57 -6.96 23.31
CA GLY A 62 -21.03 -7.44 24.58
C GLY A 62 -21.49 -8.88 24.79
N PRO A 63 -20.75 -9.71 25.53
CA PRO A 63 -21.19 -11.08 25.84
C PRO A 63 -22.63 -11.00 26.32
N ARG A 64 -23.55 -11.66 25.61
CA ARG A 64 -24.93 -11.74 26.05
C ARG A 64 -24.92 -12.48 27.37
N LEU A 65 -25.78 -12.06 28.32
CA LEU A 65 -25.91 -12.72 29.63
C LEU A 65 -26.08 -14.25 29.50
N GLY A 66 -26.52 -14.75 28.33
CA GLY A 66 -26.67 -16.15 28.00
C GLY A 66 -25.40 -16.90 27.57
N ASP A 67 -24.32 -16.16 27.25
CA ASP A 67 -23.03 -16.76 26.82
C ASP A 67 -22.06 -16.91 28.01
N LEU A 68 -22.46 -16.52 29.21
CA LEU A 68 -21.65 -16.66 30.41
C LEU A 68 -21.77 -18.10 30.95
N PRO A 69 -20.65 -18.71 31.38
CA PRO A 69 -20.72 -19.97 32.11
C PRO A 69 -21.69 -19.84 33.29
N GLN A 70 -22.68 -20.72 33.40
CA GLN A 70 -23.61 -20.77 34.53
C GLN A 70 -22.81 -21.03 35.81
N LEU A 71 -22.59 -19.98 36.59
CA LEU A 71 -21.97 -20.10 37.92
C LEU A 71 -22.97 -20.75 38.87
N PRO A 72 -22.52 -21.62 39.80
CA PRO A 72 -23.39 -22.18 40.81
C PRO A 72 -24.06 -21.08 41.62
N PRO A 73 -25.39 -21.21 41.91
CA PRO A 73 -26.10 -20.23 42.75
C PRO A 73 -25.49 -20.10 44.13
N GLY A 74 -25.25 -18.85 44.56
CA GLY A 74 -24.64 -18.56 45.87
C GLY A 74 -23.11 -18.49 45.91
N SER A 75 -22.45 -18.49 44.75
CA SER A 75 -21.00 -18.31 44.65
C SER A 75 -20.60 -16.84 44.98
N PRO A 76 -19.53 -16.61 45.78
CA PRO A 76 -19.02 -15.27 46.05
C PRO A 76 -18.66 -14.49 44.77
N PHE A 77 -18.47 -15.17 43.66
CA PHE A 77 -18.21 -14.59 42.33
C PHE A 77 -19.47 -14.05 41.67
N GLU A 78 -20.68 -14.50 42.05
CA GLU A 78 -21.93 -14.01 41.47
C GLU A 78 -22.20 -12.56 41.83
N GLU A 79 -21.94 -12.15 43.09
CA GLU A 79 -22.08 -10.76 43.53
C GLU A 79 -21.02 -9.86 42.90
N LEU A 80 -19.76 -10.34 42.79
CA LEU A 80 -18.68 -9.59 42.17
C LEU A 80 -18.94 -9.38 40.66
N PHE A 81 -19.48 -10.41 40.00
CA PHE A 81 -19.88 -10.33 38.57
C PHE A 81 -21.07 -9.39 38.38
N LYS A 82 -22.10 -9.47 39.25
CA LYS A 82 -23.22 -8.51 39.21
C LYS A 82 -22.74 -7.08 39.38
N GLU A 83 -21.92 -6.84 40.41
CA GLU A 83 -21.39 -5.48 40.67
C GLU A 83 -20.50 -4.96 39.55
N PHE A 84 -19.71 -5.85 38.89
CA PHE A 84 -18.88 -5.51 37.74
C PHE A 84 -19.72 -5.20 36.48
N PHE A 85 -20.81 -5.93 36.27
CA PHE A 85 -21.72 -5.70 35.13
C PHE A 85 -22.65 -4.51 35.40
N ASP A 86 -23.14 -4.30 36.62
CA ASP A 86 -23.95 -3.14 36.96
C ASP A 86 -23.12 -1.82 36.89
N ARG A 87 -21.86 -1.85 37.30
CA ARG A 87 -20.93 -0.72 37.10
C ARG A 87 -20.56 -0.45 35.64
N LYS A 88 -20.50 -1.49 34.79
CA LYS A 88 -20.24 -1.36 33.33
C LYS A 88 -21.49 -1.24 32.49
N GLY A 89 -22.64 -1.64 32.96
CA GLY A 89 -23.90 -1.65 32.23
C GLY A 89 -24.59 -0.28 32.12
N GLY A 90 -24.08 0.73 32.83
CA GLY A 90 -24.66 2.08 32.85
C GLY A 90 -24.20 3.02 31.73
N GLU A 91 -23.12 2.73 31.06
CA GLU A 91 -22.65 3.51 29.91
C GLU A 91 -22.43 2.57 28.72
N GLN A 92 -23.44 2.46 27.87
CA GLN A 92 -23.27 2.08 26.47
C GLN A 92 -22.43 3.21 25.82
N GLN A 93 -21.14 3.28 26.17
CA GLN A 93 -20.19 4.01 25.34
C GLN A 93 -20.12 3.27 24.02
N GLN A 94 -20.88 3.78 23.05
CA GLN A 94 -20.65 3.49 21.65
C GLN A 94 -19.18 3.78 21.37
N ARG A 95 -18.32 2.76 21.47
CA ARG A 95 -16.93 2.91 21.09
C ARG A 95 -16.91 3.12 19.58
N ARG A 96 -16.65 4.34 19.18
CA ARG A 96 -16.41 4.69 17.79
C ARG A 96 -15.11 3.99 17.37
N GLY A 97 -15.23 2.98 16.54
CA GLY A 97 -14.09 2.40 15.86
C GLY A 97 -13.57 3.41 14.84
N THR A 98 -12.28 3.69 14.88
CA THR A 98 -11.63 4.51 13.86
C THR A 98 -10.80 3.60 12.98
N SER A 99 -11.03 3.65 11.65
CA SER A 99 -10.17 3.00 10.67
C SER A 99 -9.33 4.06 9.97
N LEU A 100 -8.09 3.68 9.62
CA LEU A 100 -7.14 4.53 8.93
C LEU A 100 -6.73 3.87 7.61
N GLY A 101 -6.60 4.66 6.56
CA GLY A 101 -6.16 4.21 5.26
C GLY A 101 -5.53 5.33 4.45
N SER A 102 -5.08 4.98 3.26
CA SER A 102 -4.53 5.93 2.29
C SER A 102 -5.43 6.00 1.07
N GLY A 103 -5.36 7.12 0.37
CA GLY A 103 -5.99 7.34 -0.92
C GLY A 103 -5.17 8.30 -1.76
N PHE A 104 -5.60 8.56 -2.96
CA PHE A 104 -4.98 9.55 -3.82
C PHE A 104 -6.01 10.32 -4.63
N ILE A 105 -5.70 11.61 -4.84
CA ILE A 105 -6.54 12.54 -5.58
C ILE A 105 -6.33 12.30 -7.07
N ILE A 106 -7.42 12.12 -7.82
CA ILE A 106 -7.41 11.85 -9.27
C ILE A 106 -7.87 13.04 -10.11
N ASP A 107 -8.51 14.01 -9.46
CA ASP A 107 -9.03 15.21 -10.11
C ASP A 107 -8.95 16.41 -9.17
N GLY A 108 -8.62 17.58 -9.73
CA GLY A 108 -8.51 18.83 -8.96
C GLY A 108 -9.82 19.27 -8.31
N ASP A 109 -10.95 18.81 -8.80
CA ASP A 109 -12.27 19.05 -8.19
C ASP A 109 -12.49 18.27 -6.90
N GLY A 110 -11.55 17.36 -6.51
CA GLY A 110 -11.58 16.65 -5.24
C GLY A 110 -12.15 15.23 -5.31
N TYR A 111 -12.00 14.56 -6.45
CA TYR A 111 -12.22 13.12 -6.52
C TYR A 111 -11.01 12.34 -6.03
N ILE A 112 -11.25 11.35 -5.18
CA ILE A 112 -10.22 10.58 -4.48
C ILE A 112 -10.53 9.10 -4.63
N ILE A 113 -9.51 8.30 -4.91
CA ILE A 113 -9.60 6.84 -4.90
C ILE A 113 -8.97 6.28 -3.63
N THR A 114 -9.64 5.31 -3.04
CA THR A 114 -9.16 4.51 -1.91
C THR A 114 -9.68 3.07 -2.02
N ASN A 115 -9.35 2.24 -1.05
CA ASN A 115 -9.88 0.88 -0.97
C ASN A 115 -11.28 0.85 -0.34
N ASN A 116 -12.12 -0.07 -0.81
CA ASN A 116 -13.46 -0.27 -0.25
C ASN A 116 -13.40 -0.68 1.23
N HIS A 117 -12.47 -1.55 1.61
CA HIS A 117 -12.35 -2.01 3.00
C HIS A 117 -12.03 -0.88 3.99
N VAL A 118 -11.39 0.23 3.54
CA VAL A 118 -11.10 1.41 4.38
C VAL A 118 -12.37 2.13 4.79
N ILE A 119 -13.37 2.18 3.88
CA ILE A 119 -14.60 2.95 4.10
C ILE A 119 -15.81 2.09 4.43
N GLN A 120 -15.65 0.77 4.45
CA GLN A 120 -16.74 -0.16 4.68
C GLN A 120 -17.35 0.03 6.08
N GLY A 121 -18.67 0.27 6.14
CA GLY A 121 -19.37 0.52 7.40
C GLY A 121 -19.09 1.88 8.04
N ALA A 122 -18.42 2.79 7.35
CA ALA A 122 -18.15 4.13 7.84
C ALA A 122 -19.43 4.99 7.89
N GLU A 123 -19.67 5.65 9.02
CA GLU A 123 -20.70 6.69 9.15
C GLU A 123 -20.17 8.06 8.73
N ASP A 124 -18.95 8.35 9.11
CA ASP A 124 -18.25 9.56 8.70
C ASP A 124 -16.91 9.21 8.06
N ILE A 125 -16.61 9.90 6.96
CA ILE A 125 -15.36 9.78 6.23
C ILE A 125 -14.69 11.15 6.20
N LYS A 126 -13.45 11.21 6.66
CA LYS A 126 -12.60 12.39 6.60
C LYS A 126 -11.38 12.09 5.75
N VAL A 127 -10.99 13.05 4.95
CA VAL A 127 -9.75 13.06 4.17
C VAL A 127 -8.84 14.10 4.78
N ILE A 128 -7.59 13.73 5.03
CA ILE A 128 -6.57 14.61 5.58
C ILE A 128 -5.52 14.81 4.50
N LEU A 129 -5.33 16.05 4.07
CA LEU A 129 -4.34 16.43 3.08
C LEU A 129 -2.95 16.47 3.70
N ARG A 130 -1.91 16.68 2.86
CA ARG A 130 -0.51 16.74 3.31
C ARG A 130 -0.23 17.86 4.31
N ASP A 131 -0.98 18.96 4.26
CA ASP A 131 -0.88 20.12 5.14
C ASP A 131 -1.75 20.02 6.39
N ASP A 132 -2.19 18.78 6.73
CA ASP A 132 -3.09 18.47 7.83
C ASP A 132 -4.50 19.09 7.72
N THR A 133 -4.86 19.62 6.55
CA THR A 133 -6.23 20.09 6.29
C THR A 133 -7.19 18.90 6.28
N GLU A 134 -8.16 18.90 7.19
CA GLU A 134 -9.22 17.90 7.26
C GLU A 134 -10.42 18.32 6.40
N LEU A 135 -10.84 17.44 5.51
CA LEU A 135 -11.99 17.62 4.63
C LEU A 135 -13.01 16.51 4.88
N LYS A 136 -14.29 16.87 4.99
CA LYS A 136 -15.36 15.88 5.01
C LYS A 136 -15.54 15.30 3.61
N ALA A 137 -15.55 13.96 3.50
CA ALA A 137 -15.73 13.27 2.25
C ALA A 137 -17.11 12.64 2.13
N LYS A 138 -17.61 12.58 0.90
CA LYS A 138 -18.83 11.85 0.52
C LYS A 138 -18.43 10.64 -0.31
N LEU A 139 -19.01 9.48 -0.03
CA LEU A 139 -18.88 8.30 -0.88
C LEU A 139 -19.68 8.52 -2.16
N ILE A 140 -19.02 8.41 -3.30
CA ILE A 140 -19.64 8.47 -4.64
C ILE A 140 -20.03 7.08 -5.10
N GLY A 141 -19.16 6.09 -4.86
CA GLY A 141 -19.43 4.71 -5.20
C GLY A 141 -18.29 3.80 -4.75
N SER A 142 -18.56 2.51 -4.66
CA SER A 142 -17.56 1.51 -4.33
C SER A 142 -17.87 0.17 -4.99
N ASP A 143 -16.84 -0.63 -5.21
CA ASP A 143 -16.94 -2.03 -5.66
C ASP A 143 -16.08 -2.91 -4.73
N SER A 144 -16.74 -3.75 -3.95
CA SER A 144 -16.09 -4.65 -3.00
C SER A 144 -15.33 -5.80 -3.68
N ARG A 145 -15.67 -6.14 -4.93
CA ARG A 145 -15.01 -7.25 -5.66
C ARG A 145 -13.60 -6.89 -6.09
N VAL A 146 -13.36 -5.60 -6.41
CA VAL A 146 -12.05 -5.06 -6.78
C VAL A 146 -11.44 -4.20 -5.70
N ASP A 147 -12.13 -4.09 -4.55
CA ASP A 147 -11.71 -3.32 -3.36
C ASP A 147 -11.38 -1.85 -3.68
N ILE A 148 -12.25 -1.19 -4.45
CA ILE A 148 -12.11 0.24 -4.82
C ILE A 148 -13.29 1.04 -4.32
N ALA A 149 -13.02 2.25 -3.83
CA ALA A 149 -14.02 3.27 -3.52
C ALA A 149 -13.60 4.63 -4.08
N VAL A 150 -14.59 5.41 -4.50
CA VAL A 150 -14.43 6.79 -4.98
C VAL A 150 -15.10 7.71 -3.97
N LEU A 151 -14.33 8.67 -3.48
CA LEU A 151 -14.77 9.71 -2.56
C LEU A 151 -14.76 11.07 -3.26
N LYS A 152 -15.56 11.99 -2.74
CA LYS A 152 -15.59 13.39 -3.16
C LYS A 152 -15.43 14.30 -1.95
N VAL A 153 -14.48 15.21 -2.04
CA VAL A 153 -14.31 16.31 -1.10
C VAL A 153 -14.53 17.64 -1.79
N GLU A 154 -14.85 18.68 -1.03
CA GLU A 154 -14.89 20.05 -1.53
C GLU A 154 -13.49 20.67 -1.37
N PRO A 155 -12.82 21.10 -2.45
CA PRO A 155 -11.52 21.71 -2.37
C PRO A 155 -11.53 22.99 -1.52
N PRO A 156 -10.57 23.17 -0.60
CA PRO A 156 -10.52 24.35 0.26
C PRO A 156 -10.34 25.61 -0.57
N ASN A 157 -11.10 26.66 -0.24
CA ASN A 157 -11.08 27.95 -0.94
C ASN A 157 -11.37 27.84 -2.45
N LYS A 158 -12.03 26.80 -2.91
CA LYS A 158 -12.31 26.49 -4.33
C LYS A 158 -11.05 26.45 -5.20
N LYS A 159 -9.87 26.18 -4.60
CA LYS A 159 -8.63 25.98 -5.34
C LYS A 159 -8.51 24.51 -5.74
N PRO A 160 -8.20 24.19 -7.01
CA PRO A 160 -7.99 22.81 -7.42
C PRO A 160 -6.94 22.10 -6.57
N LEU A 161 -7.22 20.86 -6.20
CA LEU A 161 -6.28 19.99 -5.49
C LEU A 161 -5.23 19.43 -6.46
N PRO A 162 -4.01 19.14 -6.00
CA PRO A 162 -3.03 18.41 -6.79
C PRO A 162 -3.56 17.00 -7.08
N ALA A 163 -3.55 16.58 -8.35
CA ALA A 163 -4.08 15.30 -8.77
C ALA A 163 -3.02 14.44 -9.44
N ALA A 164 -3.03 13.14 -9.12
CA ALA A 164 -2.21 12.14 -9.78
C ALA A 164 -2.78 11.79 -11.15
N LYS A 165 -1.90 11.49 -12.11
CA LYS A 165 -2.31 11.00 -13.42
C LYS A 165 -2.23 9.48 -13.45
N PHE A 166 -3.25 8.84 -14.03
CA PHE A 166 -3.20 7.41 -14.28
C PHE A 166 -2.12 7.06 -15.30
N GLY A 167 -1.34 6.05 -14.99
CA GLY A 167 -0.43 5.41 -15.93
C GLY A 167 -1.13 4.28 -16.68
N ASP A 168 -0.45 3.79 -17.70
CA ASP A 168 -0.86 2.60 -18.47
C ASP A 168 -0.16 1.37 -17.88
N SER A 169 -0.88 0.64 -17.01
CA SER A 169 -0.33 -0.54 -16.35
C SER A 169 -0.04 -1.69 -17.33
N ASP A 170 -0.65 -1.71 -18.53
CA ASP A 170 -0.39 -2.75 -19.52
C ASP A 170 1.00 -2.62 -20.14
N LYS A 171 1.58 -1.43 -20.12
CA LYS A 171 2.96 -1.19 -20.55
C LYS A 171 4.02 -1.55 -19.53
N SER A 172 3.62 -1.79 -18.28
CA SER A 172 4.56 -2.16 -17.23
C SER A 172 5.12 -3.56 -17.43
N ARG A 173 6.37 -3.80 -17.06
CA ARG A 173 7.08 -5.07 -17.24
C ARG A 173 7.61 -5.59 -15.92
N VAL A 174 7.75 -6.89 -15.82
CA VAL A 174 8.50 -7.51 -14.71
C VAL A 174 9.94 -6.96 -14.73
N GLY A 175 10.42 -6.50 -13.58
CA GLY A 175 11.71 -5.84 -13.41
C GLY A 175 11.68 -4.32 -13.47
N ASP A 176 10.58 -3.69 -13.90
CA ASP A 176 10.48 -2.23 -13.87
C ASP A 176 10.41 -1.72 -12.41
N TRP A 177 11.09 -0.60 -12.13
CA TRP A 177 11.05 0.07 -10.84
C TRP A 177 9.68 0.64 -10.56
N VAL A 178 9.23 0.49 -9.32
CA VAL A 178 7.99 1.07 -8.80
C VAL A 178 8.23 1.66 -7.42
N ILE A 179 7.44 2.66 -7.07
CA ILE A 179 7.36 3.20 -5.72
C ILE A 179 5.93 3.06 -5.20
N ALA A 180 5.80 2.79 -3.92
CA ALA A 180 4.53 2.86 -3.21
C ALA A 180 4.59 4.01 -2.21
N ILE A 181 3.56 4.84 -2.22
CA ILE A 181 3.42 5.99 -1.32
C ILE A 181 2.09 5.83 -0.57
N GLY A 182 2.14 5.92 0.74
CA GLY A 182 0.95 5.85 1.58
C GLY A 182 1.22 6.43 2.97
N ASN A 183 0.23 6.36 3.83
CA ASN A 183 0.39 6.67 5.25
C ASN A 183 -0.18 5.53 6.10
N PRO A 184 0.53 4.39 6.14
CA PRO A 184 0.13 3.30 7.00
C PRO A 184 0.16 3.77 8.45
N PHE A 185 -0.93 3.57 9.18
CA PHE A 185 -1.10 3.91 10.60
C PHE A 185 -1.21 5.42 10.93
N GLY A 186 -1.30 6.33 9.96
CA GLY A 186 -1.44 7.76 10.22
C GLY A 186 -0.20 8.44 10.83
N LEU A 187 0.97 7.80 10.80
CA LEU A 187 2.20 8.28 11.42
C LEU A 187 3.07 9.16 10.51
N GLY A 188 2.57 9.52 9.34
CA GLY A 188 3.30 10.25 8.30
C GLY A 188 3.44 9.44 7.02
N HIS A 189 3.74 10.14 5.92
CA HIS A 189 3.87 9.48 4.62
C HIS A 189 5.06 8.52 4.60
N SER A 190 4.82 7.30 4.17
CA SER A 190 5.85 6.30 3.94
C SER A 190 6.05 6.09 2.43
N VAL A 191 7.30 6.03 2.00
CA VAL A 191 7.68 5.76 0.62
C VAL A 191 8.54 4.51 0.59
N THR A 192 8.17 3.55 -0.24
CA THR A 192 8.97 2.34 -0.47
C THR A 192 9.20 2.15 -1.95
N ALA A 193 10.37 1.64 -2.31
CA ALA A 193 10.72 1.33 -3.69
C ALA A 193 10.92 -0.18 -3.87
N GLY A 194 10.61 -0.67 -5.04
CA GLY A 194 10.77 -2.07 -5.40
C GLY A 194 10.68 -2.26 -6.91
N ILE A 195 10.53 -3.50 -7.33
CA ILE A 195 10.33 -3.84 -8.74
C ILE A 195 9.04 -4.64 -8.92
N ILE A 196 8.47 -4.59 -10.11
CA ILE A 196 7.39 -5.49 -10.48
C ILE A 196 7.95 -6.90 -10.57
N SER A 197 7.56 -7.76 -9.63
CA SER A 197 8.05 -9.15 -9.57
C SER A 197 7.22 -10.10 -10.43
N ALA A 198 5.94 -9.82 -10.63
CA ALA A 198 5.03 -10.60 -11.47
C ALA A 198 3.84 -9.75 -11.90
N ARG A 199 3.18 -10.16 -13.00
CA ARG A 199 1.93 -9.57 -13.51
C ARG A 199 0.85 -10.64 -13.64
N GLY A 200 -0.41 -10.24 -13.43
CA GLY A 200 -1.57 -11.10 -13.67
C GLY A 200 -1.64 -12.36 -12.82
N ARG A 201 -1.03 -12.34 -11.61
CA ARG A 201 -1.07 -13.47 -10.70
C ARG A 201 -2.36 -13.43 -9.90
N ALA A 202 -3.26 -14.41 -10.10
CA ALA A 202 -4.41 -14.59 -9.22
C ALA A 202 -3.94 -15.12 -7.86
N LEU A 203 -4.19 -14.39 -6.80
CA LEU A 203 -4.05 -14.90 -5.42
C LEU A 203 -5.34 -15.64 -5.11
N ARG A 204 -5.24 -16.96 -4.90
CA ARG A 204 -6.35 -17.82 -4.43
C ARG A 204 -6.33 -17.88 -2.91
#